data_6c9bc7b62edc92fda53c33e4aa851300
#
_entry.id   6c9bc7b62edc92fda53c33e4aa851300
#
_cell.length_a   1.000
_cell.length_b   1.000
_cell.length_c   1.000
_cell.angle_alpha   90.00
_cell.angle_beta   90.00
_cell.angle_gamma   90.00
#
_symmetry.space_group_name_H-M   'P 1'
#
loop_
_entity.id
_entity.type
_entity.pdbx_description
1 polymer ?
#
loop_
_entity_poly.entity_id
_entity_poly.type
_entity_poly.pdbx_seq_one_letter_code
_entity_poly.pdbx_strand_id
1 'polypeptide(L)'
;MNSNISWNVEAKIKNGKLDELQEWITKASYQVKKNEIGTLAYEFWLSQDKEYIHYYNRYLNSDALILHMNSISQMLPELLKLATPKKIAVYGPANDCVKNILKHLNPSYFNNYGGFTR
;
A
#
# COMPACT_ATOMS: atom_id res chain seq x y z
N MET A 1 2.92 0.17 22.84
CA MET A 1 2.80 -0.25 21.46
C MET A 1 1.86 0.68 20.71
N ASN A 2 2.21 1.12 19.51
CA ASN A 2 1.34 1.97 18.72
C ASN A 2 0.28 1.12 17.97
N SER A 3 -0.71 1.80 17.41
CA SER A 3 -1.77 1.17 16.63
C SER A 3 -1.50 1.25 15.13
N ASN A 4 -0.27 1.56 14.73
CA ASN A 4 0.07 1.69 13.33
C ASN A 4 -0.10 0.37 12.59
N ILE A 5 -0.57 0.50 11.37
CA ILE A 5 -0.67 -0.61 10.43
C ILE A 5 0.17 -0.25 9.22
N SER A 6 1.01 -1.17 8.80
CA SER A 6 1.75 -1.00 7.55
C SER A 6 1.50 -2.18 6.65
N TRP A 7 1.68 -1.99 5.36
CA TRP A 7 1.65 -3.10 4.43
C TRP A 7 2.76 -2.98 3.41
N ASN A 8 3.13 -4.14 2.87
CA ASN A 8 4.05 -4.22 1.76
C ASN A 8 3.38 -5.03 0.65
N VAL A 9 3.25 -4.42 -0.52
CA VAL A 9 2.70 -5.08 -1.71
C VAL A 9 3.84 -5.30 -2.68
N GLU A 10 4.08 -6.56 -3.04
CA GLU A 10 5.02 -6.89 -4.10
C GLU A 10 4.24 -7.02 -5.41
N ALA A 11 4.59 -6.22 -6.42
CA ALA A 11 3.90 -6.24 -7.70
C ALA A 11 4.88 -6.36 -8.85
N LYS A 12 4.48 -7.11 -9.88
CA LYS A 12 5.25 -7.19 -11.12
C LYS A 12 4.77 -6.11 -12.06
N ILE A 13 5.71 -5.31 -12.58
CA ILE A 13 5.42 -4.25 -13.54
C ILE A 13 5.09 -4.89 -14.89
N LYS A 14 3.98 -4.50 -15.49
CA LYS A 14 3.59 -5.00 -16.80
C LYS A 14 4.54 -4.47 -17.85
N ASN A 15 4.78 -5.28 -18.87
CA ASN A 15 5.75 -4.98 -19.91
C ASN A 15 5.49 -3.62 -20.56
N GLY A 16 6.53 -2.76 -20.61
CA GLY A 16 6.45 -1.45 -21.22
C GLY A 16 5.67 -0.39 -20.44
N LYS A 17 5.31 -0.66 -19.17
CA LYS A 17 4.44 0.24 -18.39
C LYS A 17 5.15 1.04 -17.30
N LEU A 18 6.47 1.00 -17.23
CA LEU A 18 7.21 1.67 -16.16
C LEU A 18 6.97 3.18 -16.14
N ASP A 19 7.00 3.85 -17.29
CA ASP A 19 6.82 5.30 -17.35
C ASP A 19 5.41 5.72 -16.92
N GLU A 20 4.40 4.99 -17.37
CA GLU A 20 3.01 5.23 -16.96
C GLU A 20 2.82 4.98 -15.47
N LEU A 21 3.50 3.95 -14.93
CA LEU A 21 3.46 3.66 -13.50
C LEU A 21 4.07 4.81 -12.71
N GLN A 22 5.19 5.38 -13.15
CA GLN A 22 5.80 6.52 -12.48
C GLN A 22 4.87 7.74 -12.45
N GLU A 23 4.16 8.00 -13.54
CA GLU A 23 3.17 9.08 -13.59
C GLU A 23 2.03 8.83 -12.60
N TRP A 24 1.53 7.60 -12.55
CA TRP A 24 0.50 7.22 -11.60
C TRP A 24 0.96 7.44 -10.16
N ILE A 25 2.18 7.00 -9.82
CA ILE A 25 2.76 7.15 -8.49
C ILE A 25 2.87 8.63 -8.11
N THR A 26 3.30 9.47 -9.04
CA THR A 26 3.43 10.92 -8.80
C THR A 26 2.09 11.54 -8.46
N LYS A 27 1.05 11.24 -9.23
CA LYS A 27 -0.30 11.75 -8.99
C LYS A 27 -0.89 11.24 -7.68
N ALA A 28 -0.78 9.94 -7.43
CA ALA A 28 -1.30 9.33 -6.22
C ALA A 28 -0.60 9.88 -4.98
N SER A 29 0.72 10.00 -5.02
CA SER A 29 1.50 10.52 -3.90
C SER A 29 1.11 11.95 -3.55
N TYR A 30 0.88 12.79 -4.55
CA TYR A 30 0.44 14.16 -4.34
C TYR A 30 -0.91 14.20 -3.63
N GLN A 31 -1.89 13.41 -4.10
CA GLN A 31 -3.22 13.36 -3.53
C GLN A 31 -3.22 12.82 -2.10
N VAL A 32 -2.46 11.75 -1.87
CA VAL A 32 -2.37 11.13 -0.55
C VAL A 32 -1.74 12.10 0.44
N LYS A 33 -0.63 12.72 0.08
CA LYS A 33 0.05 13.67 0.96
C LYS A 33 -0.85 14.85 1.32
N LYS A 34 -1.63 15.34 0.36
CA LYS A 34 -2.50 16.50 0.54
C LYS A 34 -3.73 16.17 1.40
N ASN A 35 -4.33 14.99 1.20
CA ASN A 35 -5.67 14.69 1.70
C ASN A 35 -5.71 13.69 2.86
N GLU A 36 -4.62 12.99 3.17
CA GLU A 36 -4.63 11.89 4.12
C GLU A 36 -3.56 12.07 5.20
N ILE A 37 -3.91 12.79 6.25
CA ILE A 37 -2.99 13.05 7.38
C ILE A 37 -2.60 11.74 8.08
N GLY A 38 -3.51 10.77 8.13
CA GLY A 38 -3.27 9.48 8.79
C GLY A 38 -2.41 8.51 8.01
N THR A 39 -2.07 8.81 6.75
CA THR A 39 -1.11 8.03 5.97
C THR A 39 0.28 8.55 6.29
N LEU A 40 1.03 7.78 7.08
CA LEU A 40 2.32 8.21 7.64
C LEU A 40 3.49 7.97 6.68
N ALA A 41 3.38 6.96 5.83
CA ALA A 41 4.36 6.67 4.79
C ALA A 41 3.63 6.14 3.55
N TYR A 42 4.09 6.55 2.40
CA TYR A 42 3.53 6.15 1.11
C TYR A 42 4.69 6.07 0.13
N GLU A 43 5.38 4.92 0.14
CA GLU A 43 6.66 4.76 -0.55
C GLU A 43 6.58 3.67 -1.61
N PHE A 44 7.29 3.89 -2.69
CA PHE A 44 7.37 2.94 -3.80
C PHE A 44 8.83 2.64 -4.08
N TRP A 45 9.18 1.35 -4.16
CA TRP A 45 10.55 0.88 -4.27
C TRP A 45 10.69 0.04 -5.53
N LEU A 46 11.54 0.49 -6.45
CA LEU A 46 11.75 -0.18 -7.73
C LEU A 46 12.93 -1.14 -7.62
N SER A 47 12.76 -2.38 -8.12
CA SER A 47 13.86 -3.33 -8.18
C SER A 47 14.94 -2.87 -9.14
N GLN A 48 16.19 -3.36 -8.95
CA GLN A 48 17.31 -2.94 -9.79
C GLN A 48 17.12 -3.33 -11.26
N ASP A 49 16.47 -4.47 -11.52
CA ASP A 49 16.14 -4.91 -12.87
C ASP A 49 14.91 -4.22 -13.46
N LYS A 50 14.24 -3.36 -12.67
CA LYS A 50 13.04 -2.60 -13.05
C LYS A 50 11.83 -3.46 -13.40
N GLU A 51 11.78 -4.70 -12.95
CA GLU A 51 10.67 -5.61 -13.23
C GLU A 51 9.64 -5.65 -12.11
N TYR A 52 10.03 -5.29 -10.87
CA TYR A 52 9.16 -5.35 -9.69
C TYR A 52 9.11 -4.01 -8.99
N ILE A 53 7.96 -3.74 -8.39
CA ILE A 53 7.77 -2.57 -7.53
C ILE A 53 7.17 -3.03 -6.21
N HIS A 54 7.66 -2.47 -5.11
CA HIS A 54 7.11 -2.70 -3.78
C HIS A 54 6.43 -1.43 -3.32
N TYR A 55 5.21 -1.54 -2.83
CA TYR A 55 4.49 -0.44 -2.20
C TYR A 55 4.61 -0.61 -0.71
N TYR A 56 5.26 0.32 -0.02
CA TYR A 56 5.29 0.34 1.43
C TYR A 56 4.45 1.51 1.92
N ASN A 57 3.37 1.19 2.62
CA ASN A 57 2.46 2.19 3.16
C ASN A 57 2.32 1.97 4.67
N ARG A 58 2.29 3.06 5.41
CA ARG A 58 2.08 3.02 6.85
C ARG A 58 0.94 3.97 7.23
N TYR A 59 0.06 3.50 8.09
CA TYR A 59 -1.13 4.21 8.53
C TYR A 59 -1.14 4.34 10.03
N LEU A 60 -1.70 5.45 10.52
CA LEU A 60 -1.82 5.72 11.95
C LEU A 60 -2.58 4.60 12.67
N ASN A 61 -3.67 4.10 12.07
CA ASN A 61 -4.53 3.06 12.62
C ASN A 61 -5.40 2.46 11.50
N SER A 62 -6.31 1.55 11.87
CA SER A 62 -7.24 0.95 10.90
C SER A 62 -8.12 1.97 10.19
N ASP A 63 -8.60 2.99 10.90
CA ASP A 63 -9.46 4.02 10.29
C ASP A 63 -8.71 4.79 9.20
N ALA A 64 -7.43 5.09 9.41
CA ALA A 64 -6.61 5.77 8.42
C ALA A 64 -6.42 4.91 7.17
N LEU A 65 -6.23 3.60 7.33
CA LEU A 65 -6.12 2.68 6.21
C LEU A 65 -7.44 2.63 5.42
N ILE A 66 -8.57 2.56 6.11
CA ILE A 66 -9.89 2.54 5.47
C ILE A 66 -10.12 3.84 4.69
N LEU A 67 -9.78 4.99 5.27
CA LEU A 67 -9.86 6.27 4.59
C LEU A 67 -9.04 6.27 3.30
N HIS A 68 -7.79 5.76 3.38
CA HIS A 68 -6.92 5.66 2.20
C HIS A 68 -7.56 4.80 1.10
N MET A 69 -8.07 3.62 1.45
CA MET A 69 -8.70 2.74 0.47
C MET A 69 -9.89 3.40 -0.21
N ASN A 70 -10.69 4.15 0.54
CA ASN A 70 -11.81 4.89 -0.02
C ASN A 70 -11.35 6.02 -0.94
N SER A 71 -10.33 6.78 -0.54
CA SER A 71 -9.88 7.92 -1.33
C SER A 71 -9.11 7.51 -2.59
N ILE A 72 -8.42 6.36 -2.57
CA ILE A 72 -7.64 5.88 -3.72
C ILE A 72 -8.47 4.98 -4.66
N SER A 73 -9.68 4.61 -4.28
CA SER A 73 -10.47 3.58 -4.97
C SER A 73 -10.66 3.84 -6.46
N GLN A 74 -10.80 5.10 -6.85
CA GLN A 74 -10.99 5.46 -8.26
C GLN A 74 -9.70 5.34 -9.08
N MET A 75 -8.54 5.38 -8.43
CA MET A 75 -7.24 5.27 -9.10
C MET A 75 -6.71 3.84 -9.16
N LEU A 76 -7.26 2.93 -8.35
CA LEU A 76 -6.78 1.55 -8.28
C LEU A 76 -6.93 0.77 -9.60
N PRO A 77 -8.04 0.86 -10.35
CA PRO A 77 -8.15 0.14 -11.61
C PRO A 77 -7.04 0.49 -12.59
N GLU A 78 -6.60 1.75 -12.63
CA GLU A 78 -5.49 2.16 -13.48
C GLU A 78 -4.18 1.52 -13.02
N LEU A 79 -3.92 1.49 -11.71
CA LEU A 79 -2.72 0.86 -11.16
C LEU A 79 -2.66 -0.62 -11.54
N LEU A 80 -3.79 -1.33 -11.49
CA LEU A 80 -3.85 -2.75 -11.83
C LEU A 80 -3.58 -3.01 -13.32
N LYS A 81 -3.74 -2.01 -14.18
CA LYS A 81 -3.34 -2.11 -15.58
C LYS A 81 -1.84 -1.95 -15.77
N LEU A 82 -1.12 -1.42 -14.79
CA LEU A 82 0.29 -1.09 -14.87
C LEU A 82 1.19 -2.09 -14.14
N ALA A 83 0.68 -2.67 -13.04
CA ALA A 83 1.43 -3.63 -12.24
C ALA A 83 0.47 -4.66 -11.64
N THR A 84 0.93 -5.91 -11.57
CA THR A 84 0.13 -7.03 -11.03
C THR A 84 0.61 -7.36 -9.62
N PRO A 85 -0.24 -7.20 -8.59
CA PRO A 85 0.11 -7.61 -7.24
C PRO A 85 0.39 -9.11 -7.19
N LYS A 86 1.48 -9.50 -6.53
CA LYS A 86 1.88 -10.90 -6.37
C LYS A 86 1.79 -11.36 -4.92
N LYS A 87 2.08 -10.46 -3.97
CA LYS A 87 2.11 -10.79 -2.56
C LYS A 87 1.80 -9.55 -1.74
N ILE A 88 0.96 -9.72 -0.72
CA ILE A 88 0.60 -8.61 0.18
C ILE A 88 0.80 -9.08 1.61
N ALA A 89 1.58 -8.35 2.38
CA ALA A 89 1.79 -8.57 3.80
C ALA A 89 1.30 -7.35 4.58
N VAL A 90 0.50 -7.58 5.62
CA VAL A 90 -0.05 -6.52 6.47
C VAL A 90 0.50 -6.72 7.87
N TYR A 91 1.06 -5.67 8.45
CA TYR A 91 1.71 -5.68 9.77
C TYR A 91 0.95 -4.79 10.73
N GLY A 92 0.61 -5.31 11.91
CA GLY A 92 -0.02 -4.52 12.96
C GLY A 92 -1.46 -4.95 13.26
N PRO A 93 -2.14 -4.23 14.19
CA PRO A 93 -3.43 -4.64 14.72
C PRO A 93 -4.60 -4.23 13.79
N ALA A 94 -4.64 -4.82 12.59
CA ALA A 94 -5.73 -4.57 11.64
C ALA A 94 -7.05 -5.08 12.21
N ASN A 95 -8.09 -4.22 12.19
CA ASN A 95 -9.41 -4.61 12.68
C ASN A 95 -10.19 -5.41 11.63
N ASP A 96 -11.37 -5.91 12.02
CA ASP A 96 -12.19 -6.75 11.15
C ASP A 96 -12.64 -6.01 9.89
N CYS A 97 -12.88 -4.71 9.98
CA CYS A 97 -13.27 -3.89 8.83
C CYS A 97 -12.16 -3.86 7.78
N VAL A 98 -10.90 -3.65 8.21
CA VAL A 98 -9.74 -3.71 7.32
C VAL A 98 -9.63 -5.07 6.67
N LYS A 99 -9.74 -6.13 7.47
CA LYS A 99 -9.64 -7.51 6.95
C LYS A 99 -10.74 -7.81 5.93
N ASN A 100 -11.94 -7.30 6.16
CA ASN A 100 -13.04 -7.46 5.23
C ASN A 100 -12.79 -6.71 3.89
N ILE A 101 -12.28 -5.49 3.97
CA ILE A 101 -11.96 -4.68 2.78
C ILE A 101 -10.87 -5.36 1.94
N LEU A 102 -9.87 -5.94 2.60
CA LEU A 102 -8.70 -6.50 1.92
C LEU A 102 -8.84 -7.98 1.54
N LYS A 103 -9.92 -8.64 1.94
CA LYS A 103 -10.02 -10.11 1.83
C LYS A 103 -9.85 -10.65 0.40
N HIS A 104 -10.32 -9.91 -0.60
CA HIS A 104 -10.22 -10.33 -2.00
C HIS A 104 -8.78 -10.25 -2.54
N LEU A 105 -7.90 -9.55 -1.84
CA LEU A 105 -6.47 -9.48 -2.17
C LEU A 105 -5.66 -10.58 -1.51
N ASN A 106 -6.29 -11.35 -0.62
CA ASN A 106 -5.70 -12.48 0.09
C ASN A 106 -4.37 -12.15 0.78
N PRO A 107 -4.32 -11.11 1.64
CA PRO A 107 -3.08 -10.74 2.32
C PRO A 107 -2.73 -11.69 3.44
N SER A 108 -1.43 -11.76 3.78
CA SER A 108 -0.95 -12.38 5.00
C SER A 108 -0.90 -11.33 6.11
N TYR A 109 -1.32 -11.67 7.32
CA TYR A 109 -1.33 -10.76 8.46
C TYR A 109 -0.27 -11.16 9.47
N PHE A 110 0.45 -10.15 9.98
CA PHE A 110 1.52 -10.34 10.94
C PHE A 110 1.30 -9.44 12.15
N ASN A 111 1.36 -10.01 13.34
CA ASN A 111 1.27 -9.27 14.59
C ASN A 111 2.66 -8.93 15.09
N ASN A 112 2.79 -7.82 15.81
CA ASN A 112 4.04 -7.47 16.44
C ASN A 112 4.46 -8.57 17.42
N TYR A 113 5.70 -9.04 17.33
CA TYR A 113 6.24 -10.08 18.19
C TYR A 113 7.41 -9.60 19.03
N GLY A 114 7.96 -8.42 18.73
CA GLY A 114 9.08 -7.86 19.47
C GLY A 114 9.75 -6.71 18.74
N GLY A 115 10.83 -6.20 19.31
CA GLY A 115 11.55 -5.08 18.73
C GLY A 115 10.97 -3.73 19.14
N PHE A 116 11.42 -2.68 18.45
CA PHE A 116 10.97 -1.32 18.75
C PHE A 116 11.01 -0.44 17.49
N THR A 117 10.31 0.68 17.56
CA THR A 117 10.39 1.76 16.56
C THR A 117 10.78 3.04 17.28
N ARG A 118 11.72 3.80 16.73
CA ARG A 118 12.08 5.12 17.27
C ARG A 118 11.17 6.21 16.71
#